data_a85ab01a3998134935ac9bc9579d21d0
#
_entry.id   a85ab01a3998134935ac9bc9579d21d0
#
_cell.length_a   1.000
_cell.length_b   1.000
_cell.length_c   1.000
_cell.angle_alpha   90.00
_cell.angle_beta   90.00
_cell.angle_gamma   90.00
#
_symmetry.space_group_name_H-M   'P 1'
#
loop_
_entity.id
_entity.type
_entity.pdbx_description
1 polymer ?
#
loop_
_entity_poly.entity_id
_entity_poly.type
_entity_poly.pdbx_seq_one_letter_code
_entity_poly.pdbx_strand_id
1 'polypeptide(L)'
;MIPCDLFGAAGEYRPSYNRDEEERLEKDLRALSSAPPKDALAKIKTLAAEHAPRSTWVWATLGEAPLALAIGHLRDMAEVVQTSGNPSTWEALAEYYSMLGWKADRSMLRALDAARSTATTKAVTAAIRAVYLPWLEKFSTLTQALATTYPATGPQTCRTLPAEEGTVYLFADGLRMDLARVLEEKLISSGLEVRFEHGWSALPTVTATAKHAWMPLAGKLGGPLEGEGFEPKEQSSGKTITHARFKQLLEELGTSFLIYDVTFFPTGCAWTEFGSIDTYGHNQGAKLAWRVEEELAGLQQRILELIHVGWTKIKVITDHGWLLLPGGLPKAELPKHLAASRWNRCAIPSAGAQHGYPMTSWFWDSAEAVVLAPGVSCFVSGMEYSHGGLTLQEALIPSLTLSTKQTGGVKSVVLKEMKWSGMRLNMVLEGAQGLPVDVRSKVADATTSFSANPITGAADGQKTSLLVADDEAIGAAAFLVVVDQNGQPIFKQPIVIGENLYATRRIRPNRC
;
A
#
# COMPACT_ATOMS: atom_id res chain seq x y z
N MET A 1 4.32 -46.73 22.49
CA MET A 1 4.27 -47.53 21.24
C MET A 1 2.87 -47.25 20.65
N ILE A 2 2.78 -46.51 19.57
CA ILE A 2 1.51 -46.24 18.89
C ILE A 2 1.17 -47.49 18.10
N PRO A 3 -0.01 -48.11 18.29
CA PRO A 3 -0.37 -49.29 17.54
C PRO A 3 -0.42 -48.95 16.02
N CYS A 4 0.34 -49.64 15.20
CA CYS A 4 0.10 -49.62 13.76
C CYS A 4 -1.32 -50.12 13.56
N ASP A 5 -2.21 -49.31 12.96
CA ASP A 5 -3.48 -49.82 12.53
C ASP A 5 -3.29 -50.77 11.31
N LEU A 6 -4.30 -51.55 11.02
CA LEU A 6 -4.26 -52.60 10.01
C LEU A 6 -3.89 -52.16 8.58
N PHE A 7 -3.82 -50.84 8.34
CA PHE A 7 -3.53 -50.26 7.01
C PHE A 7 -2.16 -49.54 6.94
N GLY A 8 -1.34 -49.63 7.97
CA GLY A 8 0.00 -49.00 7.99
C GLY A 8 -0.04 -47.50 7.74
N ALA A 9 -1.14 -46.85 8.09
CA ALA A 9 -1.34 -45.43 7.85
C ALA A 9 -0.22 -44.64 8.53
N ALA A 10 0.59 -43.98 7.73
CA ALA A 10 1.61 -43.08 8.18
C ALA A 10 1.00 -42.00 9.10
N GLY A 11 1.77 -41.39 10.00
CA GLY A 11 1.30 -40.36 10.94
C GLY A 11 0.53 -39.21 10.26
N GLU A 12 0.77 -38.99 8.96
CA GLU A 12 0.12 -37.96 8.14
C GLU A 12 -1.41 -38.07 8.07
N TYR A 13 -2.00 -39.25 8.27
CA TYR A 13 -3.45 -39.45 8.25
C TYR A 13 -4.08 -39.50 9.63
N ARG A 14 -3.30 -39.28 10.72
CA ARG A 14 -3.81 -39.38 12.08
C ARG A 14 -4.00 -37.99 12.69
N PRO A 15 -5.25 -37.58 13.01
CA PRO A 15 -5.53 -36.28 13.63
C PRO A 15 -4.79 -36.10 14.97
N SER A 16 -4.73 -37.15 15.80
CA SER A 16 -4.02 -37.10 17.09
C SER A 16 -2.53 -36.84 16.91
N TYR A 17 -1.88 -37.52 15.97
CA TYR A 17 -0.47 -37.31 15.69
C TYR A 17 -0.19 -35.89 15.24
N ASN A 18 -0.99 -35.32 14.34
CA ASN A 18 -0.82 -33.93 13.93
C ASN A 18 -0.99 -32.96 15.11
N ARG A 19 -1.98 -33.19 15.99
CA ARG A 19 -2.21 -32.38 17.17
C ARG A 19 -1.04 -32.42 18.13
N ASP A 20 -0.55 -33.63 18.44
CA ASP A 20 0.58 -33.82 19.36
C ASP A 20 1.83 -33.10 18.84
N GLU A 21 2.07 -33.14 17.52
CA GLU A 21 3.17 -32.44 16.87
C GLU A 21 2.99 -30.91 16.83
N GLU A 22 1.75 -30.40 16.70
CA GLU A 22 1.47 -28.96 16.85
C GLU A 22 1.73 -28.48 18.29
N GLU A 23 1.27 -29.23 19.29
CA GLU A 23 1.51 -28.93 20.72
C GLU A 23 3.02 -28.96 21.06
N ARG A 24 3.77 -29.93 20.52
CA ARG A 24 5.22 -30.00 20.68
C ARG A 24 5.89 -28.79 20.05
N LEU A 25 5.55 -28.44 18.81
CA LEU A 25 6.10 -27.30 18.10
C LEU A 25 5.75 -25.98 18.79
N GLU A 26 4.53 -25.83 19.30
CA GLU A 26 4.11 -24.67 20.10
C GLU A 26 5.04 -24.48 21.32
N LYS A 27 5.26 -25.55 22.07
CA LYS A 27 6.16 -25.53 23.25
C LYS A 27 7.58 -25.16 22.89
N ASP A 28 8.11 -25.76 21.82
CA ASP A 28 9.48 -25.51 21.34
C ASP A 28 9.67 -24.05 20.88
N LEU A 29 8.68 -23.51 20.12
CA LEU A 29 8.72 -22.11 19.69
C LEU A 29 8.61 -21.13 20.86
N ARG A 30 7.75 -21.39 21.84
CA ARG A 30 7.62 -20.55 23.05
C ARG A 30 8.93 -20.52 23.86
N ALA A 31 9.66 -21.62 23.92
CA ALA A 31 10.94 -21.69 24.63
C ALA A 31 12.03 -20.79 24.03
N LEU A 32 11.87 -20.35 22.75
CA LEU A 32 12.81 -19.43 22.10
C LEU A 32 12.82 -18.03 22.73
N SER A 33 11.78 -17.64 23.47
CA SER A 33 11.72 -16.34 24.15
C SER A 33 12.89 -16.06 25.10
N SER A 34 13.52 -17.10 25.62
CA SER A 34 14.69 -17.01 26.52
C SER A 34 16.01 -17.47 25.88
N ALA A 35 15.99 -17.88 24.61
CA ALA A 35 17.15 -18.37 23.91
C ALA A 35 18.03 -17.23 23.36
N PRO A 36 19.36 -17.36 23.41
CA PRO A 36 20.24 -16.46 22.66
C PRO A 36 19.90 -16.46 21.16
N PRO A 37 20.01 -15.32 20.43
CA PRO A 37 19.62 -15.23 19.02
C PRO A 37 20.27 -16.31 18.13
N LYS A 38 21.55 -16.64 18.34
CA LYS A 38 22.26 -17.68 17.59
C LYS A 38 21.64 -19.07 17.79
N ASP A 39 21.26 -19.38 19.01
CA ASP A 39 20.68 -20.69 19.37
C ASP A 39 19.24 -20.77 18.85
N ALA A 40 18.49 -19.66 18.94
CA ALA A 40 17.13 -19.55 18.34
C ALA A 40 17.16 -19.76 16.82
N LEU A 41 18.12 -19.16 16.11
CA LEU A 41 18.32 -19.38 14.67
C LEU A 41 18.56 -20.85 14.33
N ALA A 42 19.46 -21.52 15.08
CA ALA A 42 19.77 -22.93 14.89
C ALA A 42 18.53 -23.82 15.16
N LYS A 43 17.83 -23.55 16.27
CA LYS A 43 16.64 -24.33 16.65
C LYS A 43 15.49 -24.16 15.63
N ILE A 44 15.24 -22.95 15.12
CA ILE A 44 14.23 -22.72 14.08
C ILE A 44 14.54 -23.56 12.83
N LYS A 45 15.81 -23.62 12.39
CA LYS A 45 16.19 -24.43 11.21
C LYS A 45 15.96 -25.91 11.45
N THR A 46 16.31 -26.41 12.63
CA THR A 46 16.08 -27.81 13.01
C THR A 46 14.58 -28.13 13.02
N LEU A 47 13.78 -27.32 13.70
CA LEU A 47 12.32 -27.49 13.75
C LEU A 47 11.69 -27.40 12.35
N ALA A 48 12.15 -26.47 11.51
CA ALA A 48 11.66 -26.37 10.15
C ALA A 48 11.93 -27.63 9.32
N ALA A 49 13.11 -28.22 9.46
CA ALA A 49 13.45 -29.48 8.79
C ALA A 49 12.58 -30.67 9.30
N GLU A 50 12.39 -30.76 10.63
CA GLU A 50 11.55 -31.80 11.26
C GLU A 50 10.08 -31.73 10.80
N HIS A 51 9.54 -30.51 10.72
CA HIS A 51 8.11 -30.28 10.42
C HIS A 51 7.82 -30.00 8.94
N ALA A 52 8.85 -29.92 8.07
CA ALA A 52 8.66 -29.66 6.63
C ALA A 52 7.64 -30.60 5.94
N PRO A 53 7.64 -31.93 6.19
CA PRO A 53 6.65 -32.80 5.57
C PRO A 53 5.22 -32.45 5.94
N ARG A 54 4.97 -31.92 7.16
CA ARG A 54 3.64 -31.60 7.67
C ARG A 54 2.99 -30.42 6.94
N SER A 55 3.78 -29.55 6.31
CA SER A 55 3.27 -28.43 5.51
C SER A 55 2.51 -28.86 4.26
N THR A 56 2.70 -30.10 3.80
CA THR A 56 2.03 -30.69 2.63
C THR A 56 0.91 -31.68 2.99
N TRP A 57 0.72 -31.95 4.26
CA TRP A 57 -0.32 -32.85 4.72
C TRP A 57 -1.70 -32.22 4.59
N VAL A 58 -2.72 -33.07 4.54
CA VAL A 58 -4.13 -32.62 4.49
C VAL A 58 -4.49 -31.66 5.61
N TRP A 59 -3.88 -31.82 6.78
CA TRP A 59 -4.09 -30.97 7.96
C TRP A 59 -3.67 -29.52 7.73
N ALA A 60 -2.62 -29.28 6.95
CA ALA A 60 -2.23 -27.95 6.55
C ALA A 60 -3.28 -27.30 5.64
N THR A 61 -3.82 -28.06 4.69
CA THR A 61 -4.90 -27.58 3.80
C THR A 61 -6.20 -27.29 4.58
N LEU A 62 -6.50 -28.07 5.62
CA LEU A 62 -7.66 -27.89 6.50
C LEU A 62 -7.46 -26.80 7.56
N GLY A 63 -6.27 -26.19 7.66
CA GLY A 63 -5.97 -25.19 8.69
C GLY A 63 -5.64 -25.76 10.07
N GLU A 64 -5.45 -27.09 10.17
CA GLU A 64 -5.19 -27.83 11.42
C GLU A 64 -3.68 -28.02 11.70
N ALA A 65 -2.79 -27.43 10.87
CA ALA A 65 -1.35 -27.44 11.06
C ALA A 65 -0.72 -26.03 10.90
N PRO A 66 -1.24 -25.02 11.61
CA PRO A 66 -0.81 -23.63 11.44
C PRO A 66 0.65 -23.40 11.80
N LEU A 67 1.20 -24.09 12.81
CA LEU A 67 2.60 -23.94 13.20
C LEU A 67 3.53 -24.67 12.24
N ALA A 68 3.11 -25.80 11.66
CA ALA A 68 3.88 -26.45 10.62
C ALA A 68 4.02 -25.58 9.35
N LEU A 69 3.05 -24.73 9.04
CA LEU A 69 3.14 -23.70 8.01
C LEU A 69 4.02 -22.52 8.46
N ALA A 70 3.79 -22.01 9.67
CA ALA A 70 4.51 -20.86 10.20
C ALA A 70 6.03 -21.11 10.33
N ILE A 71 6.45 -22.32 10.73
CA ILE A 71 7.87 -22.64 10.92
C ILE A 71 8.67 -22.57 9.62
N GLY A 72 8.06 -22.88 8.47
CA GLY A 72 8.66 -22.69 7.16
C GLY A 72 8.99 -21.23 6.90
N HIS A 73 8.06 -20.33 7.20
CA HIS A 73 8.27 -18.89 7.07
C HIS A 73 9.27 -18.33 8.09
N LEU A 74 9.26 -18.86 9.32
CA LEU A 74 10.28 -18.50 10.34
C LEU A 74 11.68 -18.93 9.90
N ARG A 75 11.84 -20.08 9.23
CA ARG A 75 13.11 -20.50 8.62
C ARG A 75 13.55 -19.50 7.54
N ASP A 76 12.67 -19.12 6.62
CA ASP A 76 12.99 -18.20 5.55
C ASP A 76 13.44 -16.83 6.11
N MET A 77 12.78 -16.35 7.15
CA MET A 77 13.18 -15.17 7.90
C MET A 77 14.57 -15.35 8.52
N ALA A 78 14.81 -16.49 9.18
CA ALA A 78 16.08 -16.80 9.84
C ALA A 78 17.26 -16.88 8.85
N GLU A 79 17.03 -17.35 7.63
CA GLU A 79 18.04 -17.40 6.56
C GLU A 79 18.47 -16.00 6.15
N VAL A 80 17.52 -15.09 5.94
CA VAL A 80 17.83 -13.68 5.61
C VAL A 80 18.60 -13.00 6.73
N VAL A 81 18.15 -13.16 7.97
CA VAL A 81 18.81 -12.60 9.17
C VAL A 81 20.26 -13.09 9.29
N GLN A 82 20.50 -14.37 9.04
CA GLN A 82 21.84 -14.96 9.15
C GLN A 82 22.81 -14.46 8.07
N THR A 83 22.31 -14.18 6.86
CA THR A 83 23.14 -13.74 5.72
C THR A 83 23.37 -12.23 5.71
N SER A 84 22.86 -11.50 6.70
CA SER A 84 22.97 -10.05 6.78
C SER A 84 24.42 -9.59 6.98
N GLY A 85 24.91 -8.72 6.08
CA GLY A 85 26.21 -8.05 6.17
C GLY A 85 26.23 -6.88 7.17
N ASN A 86 27.27 -6.05 7.07
CA ASN A 86 27.41 -4.78 7.79
C ASN A 86 27.56 -3.61 6.79
N PRO A 87 26.51 -3.22 6.09
CA PRO A 87 26.55 -2.09 5.17
C PRO A 87 26.85 -0.80 5.93
N SER A 88 27.73 0.04 5.36
CA SER A 88 28.23 1.25 6.01
C SER A 88 27.94 2.54 5.22
N THR A 89 27.18 2.44 4.13
CA THR A 89 26.75 3.59 3.33
C THR A 89 25.23 3.52 3.05
N TRP A 90 24.65 4.64 2.68
CA TRP A 90 23.23 4.70 2.31
C TRP A 90 22.89 3.80 1.12
N GLU A 91 23.75 3.75 0.12
CA GLU A 91 23.58 2.93 -1.08
C GLU A 91 23.66 1.44 -0.73
N ALA A 92 24.64 1.04 0.09
CA ALA A 92 24.79 -0.36 0.51
C ALA A 92 23.61 -0.83 1.40
N LEU A 93 23.07 0.05 2.25
CA LEU A 93 21.85 -0.21 3.03
C LEU A 93 20.64 -0.39 2.12
N ALA A 94 20.47 0.52 1.18
CA ALA A 94 19.35 0.47 0.23
C ALA A 94 19.44 -0.77 -0.67
N GLU A 95 20.62 -1.10 -1.20
CA GLU A 95 20.86 -2.29 -2.00
C GLU A 95 20.56 -3.57 -1.19
N TYR A 96 21.14 -3.70 0.01
CA TYR A 96 20.88 -4.85 0.86
C TYR A 96 19.38 -5.05 1.12
N TYR A 97 18.68 -3.98 1.53
CA TYR A 97 17.29 -4.10 1.89
C TYR A 97 16.38 -4.36 0.67
N SER A 98 16.61 -3.65 -0.45
CA SER A 98 15.81 -3.81 -1.67
C SER A 98 16.03 -5.15 -2.37
N MET A 99 17.20 -5.79 -2.18
CA MET A 99 17.53 -7.08 -2.80
C MET A 99 17.20 -8.28 -1.88
N LEU A 100 17.40 -8.14 -0.59
CA LEU A 100 17.33 -9.28 0.35
C LEU A 100 16.52 -8.97 1.62
N GLY A 101 16.79 -7.86 2.31
CA GLY A 101 16.29 -7.60 3.66
C GLY A 101 14.76 -7.61 3.76
N TRP A 102 14.06 -7.10 2.75
CA TRP A 102 12.60 -7.11 2.68
C TRP A 102 11.97 -8.52 2.81
N LYS A 103 12.71 -9.56 2.45
CA LYS A 103 12.24 -10.96 2.57
C LYS A 103 12.07 -11.40 4.03
N ALA A 104 12.87 -10.83 4.95
CA ALA A 104 12.67 -11.08 6.38
C ALA A 104 11.34 -10.51 6.87
N ASP A 105 11.01 -9.27 6.45
CA ASP A 105 9.74 -8.62 6.78
C ASP A 105 8.55 -9.41 6.20
N ARG A 106 8.66 -9.85 4.95
CA ARG A 106 7.62 -10.66 4.29
C ARG A 106 7.42 -12.01 4.98
N SER A 107 8.51 -12.69 5.32
CA SER A 107 8.47 -14.01 5.98
C SER A 107 7.87 -13.89 7.39
N MET A 108 8.19 -12.83 8.12
CA MET A 108 7.60 -12.51 9.42
C MET A 108 6.07 -12.36 9.30
N LEU A 109 5.57 -11.57 8.32
CA LEU A 109 4.14 -11.40 8.10
C LEU A 109 3.44 -12.72 7.74
N ARG A 110 4.05 -13.56 6.89
CA ARG A 110 3.49 -14.86 6.53
C ARG A 110 3.44 -15.83 7.71
N ALA A 111 4.44 -15.80 8.58
CA ALA A 111 4.43 -16.60 9.80
C ALA A 111 3.28 -16.21 10.74
N LEU A 112 3.02 -14.89 10.87
CA LEU A 112 1.89 -14.37 11.65
C LEU A 112 0.53 -14.70 11.00
N ASP A 113 0.45 -14.64 9.68
CA ASP A 113 -0.78 -14.96 8.95
C ASP A 113 -1.16 -16.45 9.12
N ALA A 114 -0.19 -17.35 9.13
CA ALA A 114 -0.42 -18.77 9.39
C ALA A 114 -0.93 -19.04 10.83
N ALA A 115 -0.55 -18.21 11.81
CA ALA A 115 -0.74 -18.46 13.24
C ALA A 115 -1.83 -17.54 13.85
N ARG A 116 -3.11 -17.77 13.52
CA ARG A 116 -4.22 -16.85 13.85
C ARG A 116 -4.86 -17.08 15.22
N SER A 117 -4.61 -18.20 15.91
CA SER A 117 -5.10 -18.42 17.29
C SER A 117 -4.20 -17.73 18.32
N THR A 118 -4.75 -17.40 19.48
CA THR A 118 -3.97 -16.79 20.58
C THR A 118 -2.76 -17.63 20.97
N ALA A 119 -2.87 -18.95 20.98
CA ALA A 119 -1.80 -19.86 21.36
C ALA A 119 -0.68 -19.88 20.31
N THR A 120 -1.05 -20.10 19.06
CA THR A 120 -0.10 -20.15 17.93
C THR A 120 0.55 -18.79 17.66
N THR A 121 -0.20 -17.67 17.77
CA THR A 121 0.37 -16.32 17.66
C THR A 121 1.43 -16.06 18.73
N LYS A 122 1.20 -16.47 19.99
CA LYS A 122 2.20 -16.32 21.08
C LYS A 122 3.48 -17.13 20.80
N ALA A 123 3.36 -18.33 20.26
CA ALA A 123 4.50 -19.17 19.92
C ALA A 123 5.33 -18.56 18.78
N VAL A 124 4.67 -18.13 17.71
CA VAL A 124 5.31 -17.46 16.57
C VAL A 124 5.93 -16.13 16.99
N THR A 125 5.26 -15.35 17.84
CA THR A 125 5.80 -14.11 18.42
C THR A 125 7.11 -14.34 19.16
N ALA A 126 7.21 -15.39 19.97
CA ALA A 126 8.43 -15.72 20.70
C ALA A 126 9.61 -15.96 19.75
N ALA A 127 9.40 -16.74 18.68
CA ALA A 127 10.40 -17.02 17.66
C ALA A 127 10.82 -15.75 16.87
N ILE A 128 9.83 -14.93 16.46
CA ILE A 128 10.08 -13.66 15.76
C ILE A 128 10.95 -12.76 16.65
N ARG A 129 10.56 -12.55 17.89
CA ARG A 129 11.31 -11.65 18.78
C ARG A 129 12.73 -12.14 19.05
N ALA A 130 12.94 -13.44 19.15
CA ALA A 130 14.28 -14.00 19.41
C ALA A 130 15.25 -13.76 18.24
N VAL A 131 14.77 -13.70 17.00
CA VAL A 131 15.61 -13.66 15.79
C VAL A 131 15.49 -12.33 15.03
N TYR A 132 14.28 -11.87 14.81
CA TYR A 132 14.01 -10.71 13.97
C TYR A 132 14.31 -9.38 14.69
N LEU A 133 13.98 -9.26 15.99
CA LEU A 133 14.23 -8.02 16.74
C LEU A 133 15.70 -7.63 16.77
N PRO A 134 16.67 -8.52 17.07
CA PRO A 134 18.10 -8.17 17.03
C PRO A 134 18.57 -7.71 15.63
N TRP A 135 18.02 -8.28 14.58
CA TRP A 135 18.30 -7.87 13.21
C TRP A 135 17.73 -6.46 12.91
N LEU A 136 16.49 -6.18 13.31
CA LEU A 136 15.90 -4.84 13.19
C LEU A 136 16.74 -3.80 13.95
N GLU A 137 17.12 -4.08 15.18
CA GLU A 137 17.92 -3.18 16.01
C GLU A 137 19.28 -2.88 15.37
N LYS A 138 19.96 -3.91 14.85
CA LYS A 138 21.22 -3.75 14.12
C LYS A 138 21.10 -2.79 12.96
N PHE A 139 20.15 -3.03 12.04
CA PHE A 139 20.00 -2.21 10.83
C PHE A 139 19.47 -0.82 11.13
N SER A 140 18.59 -0.68 12.10
CA SER A 140 18.09 0.63 12.55
C SER A 140 19.24 1.47 13.16
N THR A 141 20.10 0.87 13.95
CA THR A 141 21.26 1.55 14.53
C THR A 141 22.26 1.98 13.44
N LEU A 142 22.54 1.10 12.47
CA LEU A 142 23.41 1.43 11.32
C LEU A 142 22.84 2.60 10.51
N THR A 143 21.54 2.56 10.21
CA THR A 143 20.86 3.62 9.43
C THR A 143 20.87 4.95 10.17
N GLN A 144 20.57 4.95 11.47
CA GLN A 144 20.55 6.17 12.29
C GLN A 144 21.97 6.74 12.51
N ALA A 145 22.99 5.88 12.60
CA ALA A 145 24.38 6.34 12.70
C ALA A 145 24.84 7.12 11.46
N LEU A 146 24.41 6.69 10.27
CA LEU A 146 24.68 7.44 9.03
C LEU A 146 23.97 8.81 9.01
N ALA A 147 22.75 8.88 9.51
CA ALA A 147 22.01 10.15 9.58
C ALA A 147 22.66 11.17 10.52
N THR A 148 23.20 10.71 11.66
CA THR A 148 23.93 11.58 12.61
C THR A 148 25.25 12.09 12.03
N THR A 149 25.92 11.31 11.20
CA THR A 149 27.18 11.68 10.55
C THR A 149 26.97 12.67 9.40
N TYR A 150 25.80 12.62 8.73
CA TYR A 150 25.48 13.41 7.54
C TYR A 150 24.12 14.10 7.65
N PRO A 151 23.90 14.99 8.66
CA PRO A 151 22.57 15.57 8.91
C PRO A 151 22.03 16.39 7.72
N ALA A 152 22.91 16.97 6.88
CA ALA A 152 22.54 17.80 5.73
C ALA A 152 22.46 17.01 4.41
N THR A 153 22.94 15.76 4.37
CA THR A 153 23.09 14.96 3.14
C THR A 153 22.42 13.60 3.21
N GLY A 154 21.53 13.38 4.17
CA GLY A 154 20.68 12.19 4.15
C GLY A 154 20.00 12.08 2.78
N PRO A 155 19.86 10.88 2.21
CA PRO A 155 19.39 10.68 0.83
C PRO A 155 17.90 10.95 0.73
N GLN A 156 17.51 12.20 0.93
CA GLN A 156 16.12 12.63 0.76
C GLN A 156 15.85 12.77 -0.74
N THR A 157 15.09 11.87 -1.27
CA THR A 157 14.66 11.94 -2.66
C THR A 157 13.30 12.62 -2.76
N CYS A 158 13.31 13.95 -2.83
CA CYS A 158 12.16 14.65 -3.40
C CYS A 158 12.07 14.28 -4.89
N ARG A 159 11.15 13.40 -5.23
CA ARG A 159 10.88 13.07 -6.63
C ARG A 159 9.75 13.97 -7.09
N THR A 160 10.12 15.05 -7.78
CA THR A 160 9.15 15.82 -8.55
C THR A 160 8.52 14.91 -9.59
N LEU A 161 7.24 14.62 -9.43
CA LEU A 161 6.49 13.86 -10.42
C LEU A 161 5.99 14.81 -11.51
N PRO A 162 6.44 14.66 -12.78
CA PRO A 162 5.94 15.49 -13.85
C PRO A 162 4.45 15.18 -14.14
N ALA A 163 3.68 16.21 -14.46
CA ALA A 163 2.33 16.04 -14.99
C ALA A 163 2.43 15.55 -16.45
N GLU A 164 2.55 14.23 -16.63
CA GLU A 164 2.62 13.60 -17.94
C GLU A 164 1.24 13.15 -18.41
N GLU A 165 0.90 13.44 -19.66
CA GLU A 165 -0.33 12.99 -20.31
C GLU A 165 -0.49 11.47 -20.20
N GLY A 166 -1.70 11.01 -19.90
CA GLY A 166 -2.03 9.59 -19.74
C GLY A 166 -1.44 8.91 -18.51
N THR A 167 -0.88 9.68 -17.56
CA THR A 167 -0.29 9.14 -16.32
C THR A 167 -1.24 9.30 -15.14
N VAL A 168 -1.42 8.22 -14.36
CA VAL A 168 -2.07 8.29 -13.05
C VAL A 168 -1.08 7.89 -11.95
N TYR A 169 -0.98 8.74 -10.94
CA TYR A 169 -0.28 8.47 -9.69
C TYR A 169 -1.25 7.81 -8.71
N LEU A 170 -0.99 6.55 -8.38
CA LEU A 170 -1.77 5.78 -7.42
C LEU A 170 -1.01 5.78 -6.09
N PHE A 171 -1.46 6.60 -5.17
CA PHE A 171 -0.90 6.70 -3.83
C PHE A 171 -1.47 5.58 -2.94
N ALA A 172 -0.58 4.75 -2.41
CA ALA A 172 -0.89 3.68 -1.48
C ALA A 172 -0.17 3.93 -0.15
N ASP A 173 -0.93 4.45 0.83
CA ASP A 173 -0.41 4.81 2.14
C ASP A 173 0.18 3.60 2.88
N GLY A 174 1.44 3.72 3.31
CA GLY A 174 2.13 2.66 4.01
C GLY A 174 2.46 1.43 3.16
N LEU A 175 2.57 1.53 1.84
CA LEU A 175 3.00 0.42 0.98
C LEU A 175 4.49 0.12 1.20
N ARG A 176 4.81 -0.74 2.17
CA ARG A 176 6.18 -1.12 2.50
C ARG A 176 6.83 -1.96 1.39
N MET A 177 8.17 -1.98 1.37
CA MET A 177 9.00 -2.63 0.34
C MET A 177 8.60 -4.08 0.06
N ASP A 178 8.38 -4.90 1.08
CA ASP A 178 8.01 -6.30 0.94
C ASP A 178 6.63 -6.48 0.29
N LEU A 179 5.67 -5.62 0.62
CA LEU A 179 4.34 -5.64 0.01
C LEU A 179 4.38 -5.21 -1.45
N ALA A 180 5.19 -4.20 -1.76
CA ALA A 180 5.39 -3.73 -3.12
C ALA A 180 6.06 -4.79 -4.02
N ARG A 181 7.01 -5.60 -3.48
CA ARG A 181 7.61 -6.73 -4.21
C ARG A 181 6.59 -7.81 -4.52
N VAL A 182 5.71 -8.14 -3.58
CA VAL A 182 4.62 -9.09 -3.84
C VAL A 182 3.61 -8.54 -4.85
N LEU A 183 3.30 -7.24 -4.77
CA LEU A 183 2.45 -6.59 -5.77
C LEU A 183 3.09 -6.64 -7.17
N GLU A 184 4.40 -6.37 -7.28
CA GLU A 184 5.16 -6.51 -8.53
C GLU A 184 5.00 -7.91 -9.13
N GLU A 185 5.22 -8.97 -8.32
CA GLU A 185 5.07 -10.36 -8.75
C GLU A 185 3.64 -10.66 -9.24
N LYS A 186 2.61 -10.20 -8.52
CA LYS A 186 1.20 -10.35 -8.91
C LYS A 186 0.89 -9.65 -10.25
N LEU A 187 1.40 -8.44 -10.46
CA LEU A 187 1.21 -7.66 -11.68
C LEU A 187 1.92 -8.29 -12.87
N ILE A 188 3.16 -8.75 -12.71
CA ILE A 188 3.91 -9.49 -13.73
C ILE A 188 3.17 -10.78 -14.10
N SER A 189 2.64 -11.52 -13.11
CA SER A 189 1.85 -12.73 -13.34
C SER A 189 0.55 -12.45 -14.10
N SER A 190 0.05 -11.20 -14.05
CA SER A 190 -1.10 -10.74 -14.86
C SER A 190 -0.70 -10.26 -16.26
N GLY A 191 0.56 -10.46 -16.68
CA GLY A 191 1.06 -10.09 -17.99
C GLY A 191 1.47 -8.64 -18.17
N LEU A 192 1.65 -7.90 -17.08
CA LEU A 192 2.05 -6.49 -17.10
C LEU A 192 3.58 -6.34 -17.03
N GLU A 193 4.11 -5.34 -17.73
CA GLU A 193 5.49 -4.91 -17.57
C GLU A 193 5.56 -3.93 -16.39
N VAL A 194 6.38 -4.25 -15.40
CA VAL A 194 6.55 -3.44 -14.18
C VAL A 194 8.00 -3.03 -14.04
N ARG A 195 8.25 -1.72 -13.90
CA ARG A 195 9.55 -1.19 -13.50
C ARG A 195 9.50 -0.87 -12.01
N PHE A 196 10.30 -1.57 -11.23
CA PHE A 196 10.45 -1.35 -9.81
C PHE A 196 11.61 -0.41 -9.52
N GLU A 197 11.35 0.60 -8.70
CA GLU A 197 12.36 1.54 -8.21
C GLU A 197 12.20 1.70 -6.69
N HIS A 198 13.22 2.19 -6.02
CA HIS A 198 13.17 2.56 -4.61
C HIS A 198 13.84 3.90 -4.38
N GLY A 199 13.54 4.51 -3.24
CA GLY A 199 14.14 5.76 -2.81
C GLY A 199 13.89 5.99 -1.34
N TRP A 200 14.47 7.06 -0.82
CA TRP A 200 14.29 7.41 0.58
C TRP A 200 13.11 8.35 0.76
N SER A 201 12.32 8.12 1.80
CA SER A 201 11.19 8.97 2.19
C SER A 201 11.67 10.31 2.76
N ALA A 202 10.79 11.30 2.73
CA ALA A 202 10.98 12.54 3.49
C ALA A 202 10.91 12.26 5.01
N LEU A 203 11.76 12.95 5.78
CA LEU A 203 11.83 12.78 7.23
C LEU A 203 11.12 13.91 7.98
N PRO A 204 10.41 13.57 9.07
CA PRO A 204 10.12 12.23 9.58
C PRO A 204 9.19 11.45 8.65
N THR A 205 9.26 10.13 8.70
CA THR A 205 8.49 9.22 7.84
C THR A 205 7.02 9.12 8.27
N VAL A 206 6.33 10.26 8.22
CA VAL A 206 4.91 10.39 8.53
C VAL A 206 4.16 10.97 7.33
N THR A 207 2.92 10.57 7.13
CA THR A 207 2.08 11.01 6.00
C THR A 207 2.01 12.52 5.88
N ALA A 208 1.91 13.22 7.01
CA ALA A 208 1.90 14.68 7.07
C ALA A 208 3.11 15.35 6.38
N THR A 209 4.29 14.78 6.53
CA THR A 209 5.51 15.27 5.86
C THR A 209 5.69 14.66 4.48
N ALA A 210 5.59 13.33 4.35
CA ALA A 210 6.16 12.59 3.24
C ALA A 210 5.23 12.48 2.03
N LYS A 211 3.91 12.47 2.21
CA LYS A 211 2.94 12.44 1.11
C LYS A 211 3.12 13.64 0.16
N HIS A 212 3.27 14.83 0.73
CA HIS A 212 3.41 16.05 -0.05
C HIS A 212 4.75 16.14 -0.80
N ALA A 213 5.77 15.38 -0.36
CA ALA A 213 7.08 15.35 -0.99
C ALA A 213 7.10 14.68 -2.38
N TRP A 214 6.05 13.96 -2.75
CA TRP A 214 5.87 13.38 -4.08
C TRP A 214 5.44 14.39 -5.14
N MET A 215 4.97 15.56 -4.74
CA MET A 215 4.47 16.58 -5.67
C MET A 215 5.53 17.65 -5.95
N PRO A 216 5.48 18.31 -7.13
CA PRO A 216 6.36 19.44 -7.44
C PRO A 216 5.98 20.69 -6.64
N LEU A 217 5.87 20.52 -5.32
CA LEU A 217 5.55 21.58 -4.36
C LEU A 217 6.79 22.18 -3.70
N ALA A 218 7.98 21.71 -4.08
CA ALA A 218 9.24 22.31 -3.64
C ALA A 218 9.23 23.82 -3.95
N GLY A 219 9.51 24.64 -2.95
CA GLY A 219 9.41 26.10 -3.07
C GLY A 219 7.99 26.68 -2.90
N LYS A 220 6.94 25.84 -2.81
CA LYS A 220 5.59 26.28 -2.43
C LYS A 220 5.26 25.94 -0.98
N LEU A 221 5.85 24.89 -0.46
CA LEU A 221 5.69 24.41 0.91
C LEU A 221 6.98 24.63 1.73
N GLY A 222 6.84 24.80 3.03
CA GLY A 222 7.94 24.98 3.97
C GLY A 222 7.46 25.60 5.27
N GLY A 223 8.34 26.37 5.90
CA GLY A 223 8.06 27.12 7.13
C GLY A 223 8.41 26.35 8.40
N PRO A 224 8.42 27.05 9.55
CA PRO A 224 8.81 26.45 10.81
C PRO A 224 7.83 25.36 11.24
N LEU A 225 8.34 24.37 11.98
CA LEU A 225 7.52 23.42 12.73
C LEU A 225 6.81 24.18 13.86
N GLU A 226 5.51 24.32 13.77
CA GLU A 226 4.67 24.96 14.79
C GLU A 226 3.54 24.01 15.20
N GLY A 227 3.19 24.05 16.48
CA GLY A 227 2.14 23.21 17.04
C GLY A 227 2.59 21.77 17.29
N GLU A 228 1.69 20.82 17.10
CA GLU A 228 1.92 19.40 17.42
C GLU A 228 2.12 18.51 16.19
N GLY A 229 1.97 19.07 14.97
CA GLY A 229 1.99 18.31 13.72
C GLY A 229 3.28 18.49 12.92
N PHE A 230 3.40 17.67 11.87
CA PHE A 230 4.50 17.71 10.89
C PHE A 230 4.02 18.13 9.50
N GLU A 231 2.87 18.79 9.42
CA GLU A 231 2.33 19.31 8.19
C GLU A 231 3.08 20.56 7.74
N PRO A 232 3.54 20.61 6.49
CA PRO A 232 4.15 21.82 5.95
C PRO A 232 3.12 22.94 5.77
N LYS A 233 3.61 24.17 5.72
CA LYS A 233 2.80 25.34 5.42
C LYS A 233 2.98 25.77 3.98
N GLU A 234 1.94 26.31 3.37
CA GLU A 234 2.06 27.01 2.10
C GLU A 234 2.79 28.34 2.30
N GLN A 235 3.92 28.52 1.63
CA GLN A 235 4.77 29.71 1.82
C GLN A 235 4.05 31.04 1.51
N SER A 236 3.13 31.03 0.54
CA SER A 236 2.38 32.21 0.13
C SER A 236 1.37 32.68 1.14
N SER A 237 0.77 31.77 1.91
CA SER A 237 -0.32 32.07 2.85
C SER A 237 0.04 31.86 4.32
N GLY A 238 1.15 31.16 4.60
CA GLY A 238 1.56 30.73 5.95
C GLY A 238 0.61 29.70 6.58
N LYS A 239 -0.36 29.16 5.83
CA LYS A 239 -1.35 28.22 6.34
C LYS A 239 -0.89 26.77 6.16
N THR A 240 -1.18 25.94 7.14
CA THR A 240 -0.99 24.47 7.09
C THR A 240 -1.76 23.86 5.93
N ILE A 241 -1.13 22.93 5.22
CA ILE A 241 -1.74 22.22 4.10
C ILE A 241 -2.79 21.24 4.62
N THR A 242 -4.06 21.49 4.29
CA THR A 242 -5.16 20.56 4.50
C THR A 242 -5.33 19.66 3.28
N HIS A 243 -6.01 18.52 3.44
CA HIS A 243 -6.33 17.63 2.31
C HIS A 243 -7.09 18.36 1.18
N ALA A 244 -8.02 19.26 1.51
CA ALA A 244 -8.72 20.07 0.51
C ALA A 244 -7.77 21.00 -0.25
N ARG A 245 -6.82 21.65 0.45
CA ARG A 245 -5.82 22.51 -0.19
C ARG A 245 -4.83 21.70 -1.04
N PHE A 246 -4.45 20.52 -0.58
CA PHE A 246 -3.63 19.60 -1.37
C PHE A 246 -4.28 19.26 -2.72
N LYS A 247 -5.57 18.92 -2.73
CA LYS A 247 -6.32 18.68 -3.98
C LYS A 247 -6.30 19.90 -4.92
N GLN A 248 -6.53 21.09 -4.38
CA GLN A 248 -6.48 22.33 -5.17
C GLN A 248 -5.09 22.56 -5.76
N LEU A 249 -4.03 22.32 -4.98
CA LEU A 249 -2.65 22.44 -5.46
C LEU A 249 -2.34 21.44 -6.58
N LEU A 250 -2.87 20.21 -6.51
CA LEU A 250 -2.77 19.23 -7.59
C LEU A 250 -3.42 19.75 -8.86
N GLU A 251 -4.63 20.28 -8.77
CA GLU A 251 -5.38 20.84 -9.90
C GLU A 251 -4.66 22.06 -10.51
N GLU A 252 -4.11 22.96 -9.67
CA GLU A 252 -3.28 24.10 -10.11
C GLU A 252 -2.01 23.66 -10.87
N LEU A 253 -1.53 22.43 -10.60
CA LEU A 253 -0.38 21.81 -11.28
C LEU A 253 -0.78 20.96 -12.48
N GLY A 254 -2.04 20.97 -12.89
CA GLY A 254 -2.55 20.20 -14.02
C GLY A 254 -2.76 18.71 -13.73
N THR A 255 -2.87 18.33 -12.44
CA THR A 255 -3.11 16.96 -12.02
C THR A 255 -4.50 16.85 -11.39
N SER A 256 -5.41 16.11 -12.03
CA SER A 256 -6.76 15.89 -11.54
C SER A 256 -6.79 14.93 -10.35
N PHE A 257 -7.62 15.19 -9.34
CA PHE A 257 -7.81 14.27 -8.23
C PHE A 257 -8.98 13.34 -8.51
N LEU A 258 -8.72 12.02 -8.64
CA LEU A 258 -9.75 11.01 -8.88
C LEU A 258 -10.25 10.42 -7.56
N ILE A 259 -11.55 10.37 -7.38
CA ILE A 259 -12.20 9.64 -6.28
C ILE A 259 -12.17 8.15 -6.62
N TYR A 260 -12.02 7.28 -5.61
CA TYR A 260 -11.79 5.84 -5.78
C TYR A 260 -12.82 5.12 -6.66
N ASP A 261 -14.10 5.42 -6.48
CA ASP A 261 -15.24 4.77 -7.17
C ASP A 261 -15.61 5.40 -8.53
N VAL A 262 -14.89 6.45 -8.93
CA VAL A 262 -15.10 7.12 -10.21
C VAL A 262 -13.90 6.93 -11.11
N THR A 263 -14.05 6.09 -12.14
CA THR A 263 -13.05 5.91 -13.19
C THR A 263 -13.27 6.93 -14.29
N PHE A 264 -12.50 8.02 -14.27
CA PHE A 264 -12.50 9.00 -15.36
C PHE A 264 -11.59 8.53 -16.50
N PHE A 265 -11.95 8.94 -17.73
CA PHE A 265 -11.07 8.74 -18.88
C PHE A 265 -9.75 9.48 -18.72
N PRO A 266 -8.65 8.89 -19.22
CA PRO A 266 -7.33 9.49 -19.14
C PRO A 266 -7.25 10.71 -20.06
N THR A 267 -7.49 11.89 -19.49
CA THR A 267 -7.13 13.16 -20.09
C THR A 267 -6.16 13.84 -19.12
N GLY A 268 -4.96 14.13 -19.59
CA GLY A 268 -3.93 14.76 -18.77
C GLY A 268 -3.28 13.81 -17.75
N CYS A 269 -3.01 14.33 -16.57
CA CYS A 269 -2.40 13.63 -15.44
C CYS A 269 -3.39 13.54 -14.28
N ALA A 270 -3.35 12.45 -13.51
CA ALA A 270 -4.24 12.28 -12.37
C ALA A 270 -3.52 11.74 -11.13
N TRP A 271 -4.14 11.99 -9.98
CA TRP A 271 -3.81 11.43 -8.67
C TRP A 271 -5.02 10.69 -8.11
N THR A 272 -4.80 9.50 -7.60
CA THR A 272 -5.81 8.74 -6.86
C THR A 272 -5.18 8.06 -5.66
N GLU A 273 -5.97 7.76 -4.64
CA GLU A 273 -5.51 7.13 -3.40
C GLU A 273 -6.24 5.81 -3.20
N PHE A 274 -5.52 4.80 -2.72
CA PHE A 274 -6.09 3.48 -2.48
C PHE A 274 -5.40 2.75 -1.34
N GLY A 275 -6.19 1.95 -0.61
CA GLY A 275 -5.72 1.03 0.41
C GLY A 275 -5.90 1.55 1.83
N SER A 276 -5.81 0.63 2.77
CA SER A 276 -6.00 0.88 4.20
C SER A 276 -4.91 0.28 5.07
N ILE A 277 -3.74 -0.03 4.47
CA ILE A 277 -2.61 -0.70 5.13
C ILE A 277 -2.21 0.04 6.39
N ASP A 278 -1.94 1.35 6.27
CA ASP A 278 -1.50 2.18 7.40
C ASP A 278 -2.59 2.29 8.48
N THR A 279 -3.81 2.62 8.09
CA THR A 279 -4.95 2.73 9.01
C THR A 279 -5.20 1.40 9.74
N TYR A 280 -5.12 0.27 9.03
CA TYR A 280 -5.32 -1.03 9.64
C TYR A 280 -4.16 -1.40 10.59
N GLY A 281 -2.92 -1.09 10.19
CA GLY A 281 -1.74 -1.27 11.03
C GLY A 281 -1.84 -0.53 12.37
N HIS A 282 -2.22 0.74 12.34
CA HIS A 282 -2.44 1.54 13.54
C HIS A 282 -3.54 0.98 14.45
N ASN A 283 -4.64 0.50 13.88
CA ASN A 283 -5.80 0.02 14.64
C ASN A 283 -5.64 -1.41 15.14
N GLN A 284 -4.90 -2.28 14.46
CA GLN A 284 -4.89 -3.73 14.69
C GLN A 284 -3.50 -4.32 14.95
N GLY A 285 -2.42 -3.53 14.83
CA GLY A 285 -1.06 -3.99 15.10
C GLY A 285 -0.68 -5.21 14.26
N ALA A 286 -0.18 -6.26 14.91
CA ALA A 286 0.29 -7.48 14.26
C ALA A 286 -0.78 -8.22 13.43
N LYS A 287 -2.08 -7.97 13.68
CA LYS A 287 -3.16 -8.55 12.87
C LYS A 287 -3.21 -7.98 11.44
N LEU A 288 -2.46 -6.91 11.14
CA LEU A 288 -2.26 -6.45 9.76
C LEU A 288 -1.80 -7.61 8.86
N ALA A 289 -0.98 -8.53 9.39
CA ALA A 289 -0.53 -9.71 8.66
C ALA A 289 -1.67 -10.52 8.02
N TRP A 290 -2.84 -10.56 8.64
CA TRP A 290 -4.02 -11.30 8.18
C TRP A 290 -4.78 -10.62 7.04
N ARG A 291 -4.48 -9.35 6.77
CA ARG A 291 -5.17 -8.52 5.75
C ARG A 291 -4.30 -8.22 4.54
N VAL A 292 -2.99 -8.48 4.62
CA VAL A 292 -2.03 -8.11 3.57
C VAL A 292 -2.42 -8.64 2.20
N GLU A 293 -2.82 -9.90 2.10
CA GLU A 293 -3.19 -10.49 0.80
C GLU A 293 -4.45 -9.85 0.21
N GLU A 294 -5.42 -9.51 1.04
CA GLU A 294 -6.64 -8.80 0.60
C GLU A 294 -6.33 -7.39 0.14
N GLU A 295 -5.52 -6.64 0.89
CA GLU A 295 -5.08 -5.29 0.51
C GLU A 295 -4.31 -5.30 -0.82
N LEU A 296 -3.40 -6.25 -1.01
CA LEU A 296 -2.64 -6.40 -2.25
C LEU A 296 -3.53 -6.81 -3.43
N ALA A 297 -4.51 -7.70 -3.21
CA ALA A 297 -5.48 -8.07 -4.23
C ALA A 297 -6.34 -6.87 -4.65
N GLY A 298 -6.80 -6.07 -3.69
CA GLY A 298 -7.55 -4.85 -3.95
C GLY A 298 -6.72 -3.83 -4.74
N LEU A 299 -5.45 -3.62 -4.37
CA LEU A 299 -4.55 -2.72 -5.06
C LEU A 299 -4.26 -3.19 -6.50
N GLN A 300 -4.02 -4.50 -6.70
CA GLN A 300 -3.90 -5.10 -8.03
C GLN A 300 -5.17 -4.87 -8.87
N GLN A 301 -6.34 -5.13 -8.31
CA GLN A 301 -7.62 -4.91 -8.99
C GLN A 301 -7.78 -3.44 -9.39
N ARG A 302 -7.45 -2.50 -8.51
CA ARG A 302 -7.52 -1.06 -8.82
C ARG A 302 -6.60 -0.67 -9.97
N ILE A 303 -5.38 -1.22 -10.01
CA ILE A 303 -4.45 -1.00 -11.12
C ILE A 303 -5.04 -1.53 -12.44
N LEU A 304 -5.60 -2.74 -12.44
CA LEU A 304 -6.23 -3.33 -13.63
C LEU A 304 -7.43 -2.50 -14.11
N GLU A 305 -8.22 -1.95 -13.19
CA GLU A 305 -9.32 -1.04 -13.53
C GLU A 305 -8.85 0.25 -14.21
N LEU A 306 -7.77 0.86 -13.68
CA LEU A 306 -7.17 2.05 -14.27
C LEU A 306 -6.64 1.77 -15.69
N ILE A 307 -5.99 0.62 -15.90
CA ILE A 307 -5.56 0.18 -17.23
C ILE A 307 -6.76 -0.03 -18.16
N HIS A 308 -7.80 -0.70 -17.66
CA HIS A 308 -8.99 -1.01 -18.45
C HIS A 308 -9.72 0.23 -18.95
N VAL A 309 -9.73 1.33 -18.18
CA VAL A 309 -10.31 2.61 -18.63
C VAL A 309 -9.36 3.43 -19.50
N GLY A 310 -8.16 2.93 -19.79
CA GLY A 310 -7.25 3.48 -20.80
C GLY A 310 -6.07 4.29 -20.27
N TRP A 311 -5.80 4.30 -18.96
CA TRP A 311 -4.54 4.89 -18.46
C TRP A 311 -3.34 4.12 -19.01
N THR A 312 -2.42 4.84 -19.67
CA THR A 312 -1.27 4.24 -20.36
C THR A 312 -0.06 4.09 -19.47
N LYS A 313 0.00 4.89 -18.40
CA LYS A 313 1.07 4.85 -17.41
C LYS A 313 0.49 4.96 -16.01
N ILE A 314 0.78 3.97 -15.17
CA ILE A 314 0.39 3.99 -13.76
C ILE A 314 1.64 3.99 -12.93
N LYS A 315 1.76 4.95 -12.01
CA LYS A 315 2.85 5.01 -11.05
C LYS A 315 2.30 4.82 -9.65
N VAL A 316 2.55 3.64 -9.07
CA VAL A 316 2.23 3.35 -7.66
C VAL A 316 3.32 3.95 -6.80
N ILE A 317 2.93 4.77 -5.84
CA ILE A 317 3.81 5.50 -4.93
C ILE A 317 3.31 5.40 -3.49
N THR A 318 4.20 5.58 -2.55
CA THR A 318 3.91 5.61 -1.11
C THR A 318 4.77 6.65 -0.42
N ASP A 319 4.35 7.12 0.71
CA ASP A 319 5.05 8.11 1.53
C ASP A 319 6.04 7.49 2.50
N HIS A 320 5.70 6.36 3.12
CA HIS A 320 6.53 5.64 4.09
C HIS A 320 6.21 4.15 4.10
N GLY A 321 7.07 3.38 4.74
CA GLY A 321 6.73 2.08 5.26
C GLY A 321 6.58 2.13 6.79
N TRP A 322 6.75 1.01 7.46
CA TRP A 322 6.47 0.89 8.89
C TRP A 322 7.27 -0.25 9.54
N LEU A 323 7.45 -0.12 10.86
CA LEU A 323 7.88 -1.21 11.73
C LEU A 323 6.66 -1.98 12.23
N LEU A 324 6.79 -3.31 12.27
CA LEU A 324 5.88 -4.21 12.96
C LEU A 324 6.68 -5.16 13.82
N LEU A 325 6.34 -5.22 15.11
CA LEU A 325 6.90 -6.22 16.03
C LEU A 325 5.79 -6.76 16.92
N PRO A 326 5.40 -8.02 16.74
CA PRO A 326 4.37 -8.62 17.57
C PRO A 326 4.82 -8.64 19.04
N GLY A 327 3.90 -8.29 19.96
CA GLY A 327 4.19 -8.13 21.38
C GLY A 327 4.81 -6.80 21.76
N GLY A 328 4.88 -5.85 20.83
CA GLY A 328 5.24 -4.45 21.05
C GLY A 328 6.71 -4.11 20.78
N LEU A 329 6.88 -2.91 20.24
CA LEU A 329 8.18 -2.26 20.05
C LEU A 329 8.75 -1.82 21.42
N PRO A 330 10.08 -1.82 21.59
CA PRO A 330 10.70 -1.29 22.79
C PRO A 330 10.31 0.17 23.06
N LYS A 331 10.19 0.54 24.33
CA LYS A 331 9.90 1.92 24.71
C LYS A 331 11.20 2.70 24.95
N ALA A 332 11.25 3.92 24.40
CA ALA A 332 12.24 4.93 24.76
C ALA A 332 11.58 6.04 25.60
N GLU A 333 12.21 6.46 26.67
CA GLU A 333 11.68 7.48 27.56
C GLU A 333 12.06 8.88 27.02
N LEU A 334 11.08 9.64 26.56
CA LEU A 334 11.26 11.04 26.18
C LEU A 334 10.49 11.92 27.18
N PRO A 335 11.19 12.60 28.12
CA PRO A 335 10.56 13.47 29.08
C PRO A 335 9.78 14.60 28.40
N LYS A 336 8.61 14.96 28.95
CA LYS A 336 7.72 15.97 28.36
C LYS A 336 8.37 17.33 28.17
N HIS A 337 9.29 17.72 29.07
CA HIS A 337 9.99 19.02 29.00
C HIS A 337 11.02 19.09 27.85
N LEU A 338 11.40 17.95 27.26
CA LEU A 338 12.36 17.90 26.16
C LEU A 338 11.71 17.92 24.78
N ALA A 339 10.38 17.81 24.70
CA ALA A 339 9.68 17.77 23.43
C ALA A 339 8.42 18.66 23.46
N ALA A 340 8.26 19.50 22.45
CA ALA A 340 7.05 20.30 22.23
C ALA A 340 5.89 19.42 21.76
N SER A 341 6.17 18.44 20.89
CA SER A 341 5.21 17.39 20.53
C SER A 341 5.88 16.01 20.53
N ARG A 342 5.08 14.96 20.67
CA ARG A 342 5.58 13.60 20.73
C ARG A 342 4.65 12.64 20.01
N TRP A 343 5.14 12.11 18.90
CA TRP A 343 4.53 11.03 18.15
C TRP A 343 5.18 9.70 18.54
N ASN A 344 4.73 8.60 17.94
CA ASN A 344 5.24 7.27 18.31
C ASN A 344 6.76 7.15 18.12
N ARG A 345 7.29 7.61 16.97
CA ARG A 345 8.68 7.42 16.61
C ARG A 345 9.46 8.70 16.33
N CYS A 346 8.78 9.84 16.37
CA CYS A 346 9.42 11.17 16.21
C CYS A 346 8.83 12.19 17.16
N ALA A 347 9.54 13.29 17.34
CA ALA A 347 9.09 14.40 18.19
C ALA A 347 9.68 15.74 17.71
N ILE A 348 8.98 16.82 18.01
CA ILE A 348 9.49 18.19 17.86
C ILE A 348 10.21 18.52 19.17
N PRO A 349 11.51 18.89 19.17
CA PRO A 349 12.22 19.23 20.40
C PRO A 349 11.69 20.53 21.00
N SER A 350 11.68 20.63 22.33
CA SER A 350 11.48 21.91 23.01
C SER A 350 12.65 22.86 22.74
N ALA A 351 12.39 24.17 22.67
CA ALA A 351 13.43 25.15 22.41
C ALA A 351 14.57 25.05 23.44
N GLY A 352 15.81 24.91 22.93
CA GLY A 352 17.00 24.80 23.77
C GLY A 352 17.17 23.44 24.48
N ALA A 353 16.30 22.47 24.27
CA ALA A 353 16.40 21.14 24.87
C ALA A 353 17.63 20.39 24.34
N GLN A 354 18.43 19.82 25.27
CA GLN A 354 19.49 18.88 24.93
C GLN A 354 19.06 17.47 25.33
N HIS A 355 19.19 16.53 24.39
CA HIS A 355 18.89 15.12 24.62
C HIS A 355 19.85 14.25 23.82
N GLY A 356 20.07 13.02 24.27
CA GLY A 356 20.96 12.05 23.65
C GLY A 356 20.31 11.19 22.54
N TYR A 357 19.21 11.69 21.93
CA TYR A 357 18.50 10.97 20.88
C TYR A 357 19.02 11.34 19.50
N PRO A 358 18.91 10.43 18.50
CA PRO A 358 19.16 10.77 17.10
C PRO A 358 18.28 11.93 16.64
N MET A 359 18.86 12.83 15.86
CA MET A 359 18.16 13.98 15.28
C MET A 359 18.37 14.03 13.77
N THR A 360 17.41 14.60 13.07
CA THR A 360 17.50 14.92 11.65
C THR A 360 16.88 16.27 11.37
N SER A 361 17.22 16.90 10.24
CA SER A 361 16.49 18.07 9.77
C SER A 361 15.11 17.64 9.26
N TRP A 362 14.12 18.51 9.47
CA TRP A 362 12.83 18.34 8.84
C TRP A 362 12.94 18.53 7.31
N PHE A 363 12.23 17.72 6.55
CA PHE A 363 12.32 17.75 5.08
C PHE A 363 11.97 19.12 4.48
N TRP A 364 10.97 19.80 5.01
CA TRP A 364 10.46 21.05 4.44
C TRP A 364 11.21 22.31 4.92
N ASP A 365 11.97 22.21 5.99
CA ASP A 365 12.84 23.26 6.49
C ASP A 365 14.06 22.65 7.20
N SER A 366 15.23 22.78 6.59
CA SER A 366 16.46 22.20 7.14
C SER A 366 16.95 22.87 8.43
N ALA A 367 16.43 24.05 8.79
CA ALA A 367 16.72 24.72 10.06
C ALA A 367 15.94 24.08 11.22
N GLU A 368 14.85 23.39 10.93
CA GLU A 368 14.01 22.74 11.92
C GLU A 368 14.51 21.32 12.20
N ALA A 369 14.62 21.00 13.49
CA ALA A 369 15.10 19.71 13.95
C ALA A 369 13.96 18.78 14.35
N VAL A 370 14.12 17.49 14.03
CA VAL A 370 13.22 16.42 14.44
C VAL A 370 14.00 15.41 15.27
N VAL A 371 13.48 15.07 16.43
CA VAL A 371 14.00 14.00 17.29
C VAL A 371 13.45 12.68 16.84
N LEU A 372 14.29 11.68 16.65
CA LEU A 372 13.93 10.33 16.27
C LEU A 372 14.04 9.38 17.47
N ALA A 373 13.11 8.43 17.57
CA ALA A 373 13.23 7.35 18.55
C ALA A 373 14.44 6.46 18.20
N PRO A 374 15.29 6.12 19.19
CA PRO A 374 16.51 5.36 18.95
C PRO A 374 16.20 3.92 18.53
N GLY A 375 16.93 3.42 17.54
CA GLY A 375 16.78 2.06 17.02
C GLY A 375 15.34 1.79 16.55
N VAL A 376 14.77 0.73 17.08
CA VAL A 376 13.38 0.30 16.80
C VAL A 376 12.38 0.73 17.86
N SER A 377 12.80 1.56 18.83
CA SER A 377 11.95 1.94 19.95
C SER A 377 10.89 2.95 19.57
N CYS A 378 9.86 3.06 20.42
CA CYS A 378 8.81 4.08 20.36
C CYS A 378 8.81 4.93 21.61
N PHE A 379 8.45 6.22 21.49
CA PHE A 379 8.21 7.10 22.63
C PHE A 379 6.88 6.80 23.35
N VAL A 380 5.97 6.12 22.65
CA VAL A 380 4.67 5.64 23.20
C VAL A 380 4.75 4.13 23.40
N SER A 381 4.34 3.66 24.58
CA SER A 381 4.37 2.24 24.92
C SER A 381 3.23 1.46 24.29
N GLY A 382 3.44 0.14 24.09
CA GLY A 382 2.41 -0.79 23.64
C GLY A 382 2.15 -0.80 22.13
N MET A 383 2.97 -0.10 21.36
CA MET A 383 2.84 -0.04 19.90
C MET A 383 3.46 -1.29 19.27
N GLU A 384 2.66 -2.08 18.54
CA GLU A 384 3.16 -3.17 17.69
C GLU A 384 3.49 -2.69 16.28
N TYR A 385 2.75 -1.71 15.78
CA TYR A 385 2.89 -1.05 14.49
C TYR A 385 3.24 0.41 14.69
N SER A 386 4.20 0.93 13.94
CA SER A 386 4.54 2.36 13.99
C SER A 386 5.42 2.78 12.82
N HIS A 387 5.36 4.07 12.50
CA HIS A 387 6.24 4.78 11.56
C HIS A 387 6.57 6.18 12.10
N GLY A 388 7.36 6.95 11.38
CA GLY A 388 7.82 8.29 11.76
C GLY A 388 9.29 8.36 12.13
N GLY A 389 9.97 7.22 12.22
CA GLY A 389 11.39 7.12 12.54
C GLY A 389 12.29 6.99 11.30
N LEU A 390 13.51 6.52 11.54
CA LEU A 390 14.49 6.25 10.51
C LEU A 390 15.01 4.82 10.64
N THR A 391 14.31 3.93 9.96
CA THR A 391 14.74 2.54 9.72
C THR A 391 14.59 2.21 8.25
N LEU A 392 15.18 1.10 7.79
CA LEU A 392 15.02 0.68 6.40
C LEU A 392 13.55 0.40 6.06
N GLN A 393 12.81 -0.17 7.00
CA GLN A 393 11.39 -0.50 6.86
C GLN A 393 10.49 0.72 6.72
N GLU A 394 10.84 1.82 7.39
CA GLU A 394 10.06 3.07 7.36
C GLU A 394 10.46 3.98 6.21
N ALA A 395 11.78 4.12 5.97
CA ALA A 395 12.33 5.18 5.15
C ALA A 395 12.72 4.76 3.73
N LEU A 396 13.05 3.49 3.47
CA LEU A 396 13.32 3.05 2.09
C LEU A 396 12.02 2.62 1.41
N ILE A 397 11.46 3.52 0.62
CA ILE A 397 10.13 3.37 0.01
C ILE A 397 10.23 2.87 -1.44
N PRO A 398 9.30 2.00 -1.86
CA PRO A 398 9.19 1.54 -3.23
C PRO A 398 8.41 2.50 -4.13
N SER A 399 8.61 2.37 -5.42
CA SER A 399 7.67 2.84 -6.44
C SER A 399 7.62 1.88 -7.62
N LEU A 400 6.44 1.66 -8.18
CA LEU A 400 6.23 0.80 -9.33
C LEU A 400 5.72 1.64 -10.49
N THR A 401 6.34 1.52 -11.65
CA THR A 401 5.85 2.15 -12.88
C THR A 401 5.40 1.06 -13.83
N LEU A 402 4.13 1.09 -14.18
CA LEU A 402 3.53 0.23 -15.19
C LEU A 402 3.33 1.06 -16.46
N SER A 403 3.75 0.52 -17.58
CA SER A 403 3.46 1.09 -18.89
C SER A 403 2.74 0.04 -19.71
N THR A 404 1.55 0.38 -20.16
CA THR A 404 0.85 -0.46 -21.13
C THR A 404 1.40 -0.10 -22.51
N LYS A 405 2.02 -1.05 -23.19
CA LYS A 405 2.22 -0.89 -24.63
C LYS A 405 0.82 -0.70 -25.21
N GLN A 406 0.62 0.37 -25.95
CA GLN A 406 -0.51 0.39 -26.88
C GLN A 406 -0.36 -0.84 -27.75
N THR A 407 -1.00 -1.94 -27.36
CA THR A 407 -1.18 -3.08 -28.27
C THR A 407 -1.99 -2.52 -29.41
N GLY A 408 -1.31 -2.32 -30.54
CA GLY A 408 -1.91 -1.77 -31.74
C GLY A 408 -3.18 -2.55 -32.04
N GLY A 409 -4.34 -1.84 -31.98
CA GLY A 409 -5.57 -2.41 -32.47
C GLY A 409 -6.84 -2.19 -31.69
N VAL A 410 -6.82 -1.86 -30.40
CA VAL A 410 -8.06 -1.41 -29.75
C VAL A 410 -7.99 0.12 -29.69
N LYS A 411 -8.66 0.80 -30.60
CA LYS A 411 -8.92 2.24 -30.50
C LYS A 411 -9.62 2.45 -29.15
N SER A 412 -8.96 3.13 -28.22
CA SER A 412 -9.58 3.49 -26.95
C SER A 412 -10.81 4.34 -27.25
N VAL A 413 -11.95 3.93 -26.76
CA VAL A 413 -13.17 4.71 -26.91
C VAL A 413 -13.08 5.87 -25.93
N VAL A 414 -13.26 7.10 -26.45
CA VAL A 414 -13.22 8.33 -25.66
C VAL A 414 -14.56 9.03 -25.78
N LEU A 415 -15.20 9.36 -24.66
CA LEU A 415 -16.39 10.20 -24.61
C LEU A 415 -15.97 11.66 -24.56
N LYS A 416 -16.22 12.41 -25.63
CA LYS A 416 -15.93 13.86 -25.74
C LYS A 416 -17.07 14.75 -25.23
N GLU A 417 -18.28 14.38 -25.56
CA GLU A 417 -19.47 15.12 -25.16
C GLU A 417 -20.60 14.16 -24.81
N MET A 418 -21.40 14.53 -23.82
CA MET A 418 -22.60 13.81 -23.44
C MET A 418 -23.68 14.78 -22.97
N LYS A 419 -24.91 14.66 -23.53
CA LYS A 419 -26.04 15.51 -23.16
C LYS A 419 -27.36 14.76 -23.31
N TRP A 420 -28.18 14.80 -22.26
CA TRP A 420 -29.54 14.32 -22.29
C TRP A 420 -30.50 15.37 -22.90
N SER A 421 -31.43 14.88 -23.67
CA SER A 421 -32.57 15.66 -24.21
C SER A 421 -33.81 14.79 -24.04
N GLY A 422 -34.49 14.92 -22.89
CA GLY A 422 -35.51 13.96 -22.45
C GLY A 422 -34.88 12.55 -22.31
N MET A 423 -35.52 11.57 -22.91
CA MET A 423 -35.03 10.16 -22.91
C MET A 423 -33.93 9.87 -23.93
N ARG A 424 -33.45 10.88 -24.63
CA ARG A 424 -32.42 10.74 -25.66
C ARG A 424 -31.06 11.20 -25.14
N LEU A 425 -30.14 10.27 -25.11
CA LEU A 425 -28.73 10.52 -24.81
C LEU A 425 -27.99 10.84 -26.10
N ASN A 426 -27.52 12.07 -26.26
CA ASN A 426 -26.63 12.49 -27.34
C ASN A 426 -25.21 12.50 -26.86
N MET A 427 -24.29 11.90 -27.62
CA MET A 427 -22.88 11.78 -27.25
C MET A 427 -21.97 11.89 -28.47
N VAL A 428 -20.73 12.29 -28.23
CA VAL A 428 -19.64 12.23 -29.21
C VAL A 428 -18.60 11.27 -28.66
N LEU A 429 -18.39 10.16 -29.37
CA LEU A 429 -17.44 9.12 -29.02
C LEU A 429 -16.35 9.07 -30.09
N GLU A 430 -15.08 9.03 -29.67
CA GLU A 430 -13.95 8.72 -30.53
C GLU A 430 -13.54 7.26 -30.32
N GLY A 431 -13.12 6.56 -31.37
CA GLY A 431 -12.73 5.15 -31.33
C GLY A 431 -13.89 4.15 -31.23
N ALA A 432 -15.14 4.60 -31.23
CA ALA A 432 -16.33 3.75 -31.11
C ALA A 432 -17.01 3.45 -32.46
N GLN A 433 -16.47 3.89 -33.61
CA GLN A 433 -17.10 3.75 -34.90
C GLN A 433 -17.42 2.28 -35.22
N GLY A 434 -18.69 1.99 -35.44
CA GLY A 434 -19.18 0.65 -35.76
C GLY A 434 -19.26 -0.32 -34.58
N LEU A 435 -18.90 0.10 -33.37
CA LEU A 435 -19.03 -0.70 -32.16
C LEU A 435 -20.39 -0.52 -31.49
N PRO A 436 -20.99 -1.57 -30.91
CA PRO A 436 -22.26 -1.46 -30.21
C PRO A 436 -22.15 -0.53 -28.99
N VAL A 437 -23.13 0.36 -28.86
CA VAL A 437 -23.26 1.33 -27.74
C VAL A 437 -24.59 1.07 -27.04
N ASP A 438 -24.56 1.01 -25.69
CA ASP A 438 -25.70 0.64 -24.89
C ASP A 438 -25.74 1.41 -23.55
N VAL A 439 -26.91 1.49 -22.91
CA VAL A 439 -27.09 1.98 -21.54
C VAL A 439 -27.62 0.82 -20.70
N ARG A 440 -26.88 0.43 -19.65
CA ARG A 440 -27.18 -0.76 -18.83
C ARG A 440 -27.16 -0.44 -17.34
N SER A 441 -27.95 -1.18 -16.55
CA SER A 441 -27.80 -1.15 -15.09
C SER A 441 -26.59 -1.93 -14.59
N LYS A 442 -26.15 -2.97 -15.34
CA LYS A 442 -24.96 -3.78 -15.09
C LYS A 442 -24.09 -3.86 -16.33
N VAL A 443 -22.84 -3.42 -16.23
CA VAL A 443 -21.92 -3.26 -17.38
C VAL A 443 -21.78 -4.52 -18.23
N ALA A 444 -21.56 -5.69 -17.61
CA ALA A 444 -21.31 -6.96 -18.30
C ALA A 444 -22.58 -7.70 -18.72
N ASP A 445 -23.77 -7.29 -18.29
CA ASP A 445 -25.02 -7.98 -18.47
C ASP A 445 -25.91 -7.24 -19.50
N ALA A 446 -25.90 -7.70 -20.74
CA ALA A 446 -26.67 -7.13 -21.85
C ALA A 446 -28.19 -7.20 -21.62
N THR A 447 -28.67 -8.13 -20.77
CA THR A 447 -30.12 -8.25 -20.46
C THR A 447 -30.64 -7.09 -19.60
N THR A 448 -29.72 -6.30 -19.03
CA THR A 448 -30.04 -5.13 -18.20
C THR A 448 -30.03 -3.81 -18.97
N SER A 449 -30.15 -3.86 -20.31
CA SER A 449 -30.20 -2.72 -21.21
C SER A 449 -31.46 -1.88 -21.00
N PHE A 450 -31.28 -0.56 -20.96
CA PHE A 450 -32.34 0.45 -21.01
C PHE A 450 -32.57 1.00 -22.45
N SER A 451 -31.72 0.60 -23.40
CA SER A 451 -31.78 1.13 -24.78
C SER A 451 -32.98 0.59 -25.53
N ALA A 452 -33.75 1.47 -26.19
CA ALA A 452 -34.91 1.09 -26.98
C ALA A 452 -34.55 0.22 -28.20
N ASN A 453 -33.38 0.48 -28.80
CA ASN A 453 -32.81 -0.29 -29.90
C ASN A 453 -31.28 -0.33 -29.79
N PRO A 454 -30.64 -1.40 -30.25
CA PRO A 454 -29.20 -1.44 -30.40
C PRO A 454 -28.72 -0.33 -31.35
N ILE A 455 -27.68 0.42 -30.93
CA ILE A 455 -27.02 1.40 -31.77
C ILE A 455 -25.55 1.12 -31.88
N THR A 456 -24.89 1.69 -32.88
CA THR A 456 -23.43 1.67 -33.03
C THR A 456 -22.89 3.09 -32.98
N GLY A 457 -21.63 3.21 -32.50
CA GLY A 457 -20.92 4.49 -32.49
C GLY A 457 -20.78 5.07 -33.90
N ALA A 458 -21.00 6.36 -34.03
CA ALA A 458 -20.75 7.12 -35.25
C ALA A 458 -19.23 7.26 -35.50
N ALA A 459 -18.86 7.84 -36.65
CA ALA A 459 -17.48 8.20 -36.94
C ALA A 459 -16.95 9.22 -35.91
N ASP A 460 -15.65 9.22 -35.67
CA ASP A 460 -14.98 10.09 -34.71
C ASP A 460 -15.37 11.57 -34.94
N GLY A 461 -15.75 12.24 -33.86
CA GLY A 461 -16.23 13.63 -33.89
C GLY A 461 -17.68 13.81 -34.32
N GLN A 462 -18.41 12.74 -34.71
CA GLN A 462 -19.84 12.80 -35.05
C GLN A 462 -20.70 12.40 -33.85
N LYS A 463 -21.94 12.93 -33.83
CA LYS A 463 -22.90 12.63 -32.77
C LYS A 463 -23.51 11.25 -32.92
N THR A 464 -23.44 10.48 -31.86
CA THR A 464 -24.19 9.25 -31.64
C THR A 464 -25.39 9.56 -30.75
N SER A 465 -26.55 8.99 -31.03
CA SER A 465 -27.77 9.27 -30.27
C SER A 465 -28.49 7.98 -29.90
N LEU A 466 -28.72 7.77 -28.60
CA LEU A 466 -29.34 6.60 -28.00
C LEU A 466 -30.67 7.00 -27.34
N LEU A 467 -31.72 6.22 -27.56
CA LEU A 467 -33.02 6.41 -26.91
C LEU A 467 -33.17 5.35 -25.80
N VAL A 468 -33.50 5.80 -24.58
CA VAL A 468 -33.92 4.92 -23.48
C VAL A 468 -35.39 4.54 -23.64
N ALA A 469 -35.74 3.27 -23.45
CA ALA A 469 -37.04 2.72 -23.76
C ALA A 469 -38.15 3.05 -22.75
N ASP A 470 -37.77 3.31 -21.49
CA ASP A 470 -38.69 3.38 -20.36
C ASP A 470 -38.54 4.71 -19.60
N ASP A 471 -39.64 5.48 -19.56
CA ASP A 471 -39.73 6.76 -18.86
C ASP A 471 -39.55 6.60 -17.34
N GLU A 472 -39.89 5.42 -16.78
CA GLU A 472 -39.74 5.13 -15.35
C GLU A 472 -38.24 4.99 -14.93
N ALA A 473 -37.35 4.81 -15.92
CA ALA A 473 -35.91 4.77 -15.70
C ALA A 473 -35.26 6.15 -15.46
N ILE A 474 -35.99 7.26 -15.59
CA ILE A 474 -35.47 8.61 -15.32
C ILE A 474 -34.99 8.69 -13.87
N GLY A 475 -33.75 9.19 -13.66
CA GLY A 475 -33.14 9.27 -12.34
C GLY A 475 -32.44 7.97 -11.88
N ALA A 476 -32.55 6.87 -12.64
CA ALA A 476 -31.88 5.64 -12.31
C ALA A 476 -30.37 5.74 -12.61
N ALA A 477 -29.55 5.15 -11.72
CA ALA A 477 -28.13 4.97 -11.96
C ALA A 477 -27.91 3.88 -13.04
N ALA A 478 -27.11 4.19 -14.05
CA ALA A 478 -26.83 3.32 -15.17
C ALA A 478 -25.39 3.52 -15.67
N PHE A 479 -25.00 2.72 -16.66
CA PHE A 479 -23.72 2.84 -17.35
C PHE A 479 -23.93 2.99 -18.84
N LEU A 480 -23.31 4.00 -19.45
CA LEU A 480 -23.06 4.02 -20.87
C LEU A 480 -21.94 3.01 -21.17
N VAL A 481 -22.18 2.05 -22.04
CA VAL A 481 -21.27 0.95 -22.34
C VAL A 481 -21.00 0.90 -23.84
N VAL A 482 -19.74 0.71 -24.25
CA VAL A 482 -19.40 0.29 -25.61
C VAL A 482 -18.77 -1.09 -25.52
N VAL A 483 -19.20 -2.01 -26.37
CA VAL A 483 -18.72 -3.38 -26.38
C VAL A 483 -17.94 -3.68 -27.66
N ASP A 484 -17.00 -4.60 -27.59
CA ASP A 484 -16.30 -5.11 -28.77
C ASP A 484 -17.18 -6.06 -29.59
N GLN A 485 -16.61 -6.60 -30.67
CA GLN A 485 -17.30 -7.56 -31.55
C GLN A 485 -17.65 -8.89 -30.86
N ASN A 486 -17.03 -9.18 -29.70
CA ASN A 486 -17.30 -10.39 -28.89
C ASN A 486 -18.30 -10.09 -27.76
N GLY A 487 -18.85 -8.87 -27.69
CA GLY A 487 -19.77 -8.44 -26.63
C GLY A 487 -19.10 -8.08 -25.31
N GLN A 488 -17.75 -8.01 -25.26
CA GLN A 488 -17.03 -7.63 -24.04
C GLN A 488 -17.03 -6.08 -23.91
N PRO A 489 -17.32 -5.55 -22.71
CA PRO A 489 -17.25 -4.12 -22.47
C PRO A 489 -15.82 -3.60 -22.62
N ILE A 490 -15.62 -2.69 -23.58
CA ILE A 490 -14.35 -1.98 -23.80
C ILE A 490 -14.40 -0.53 -23.33
N PHE A 491 -15.58 -0.05 -22.96
CA PHE A 491 -15.85 1.28 -22.45
C PHE A 491 -17.04 1.25 -21.51
N LYS A 492 -16.97 1.96 -20.39
CA LYS A 492 -18.08 2.20 -19.47
C LYS A 492 -18.02 3.60 -18.86
N GLN A 493 -19.13 4.27 -18.76
CA GLN A 493 -19.29 5.56 -18.10
C GLN A 493 -20.51 5.52 -17.19
N PRO A 494 -20.37 5.73 -15.87
CA PRO A 494 -21.52 5.92 -14.99
C PRO A 494 -22.33 7.15 -15.41
N ILE A 495 -23.63 6.99 -15.46
CA ILE A 495 -24.58 8.05 -15.83
C ILE A 495 -25.82 7.98 -14.93
N VAL A 496 -26.56 9.07 -14.86
CA VAL A 496 -27.93 9.08 -14.35
C VAL A 496 -28.85 9.36 -15.54
N ILE A 497 -29.82 8.49 -15.75
CA ILE A 497 -30.73 8.61 -16.92
C ILE A 497 -31.51 9.91 -16.81
N GLY A 498 -31.45 10.72 -17.88
CA GLY A 498 -32.14 12.01 -17.95
C GLY A 498 -31.44 13.20 -17.30
N GLU A 499 -30.30 12.97 -16.59
CA GLU A 499 -29.57 14.06 -15.94
C GLU A 499 -28.27 14.42 -16.69
N ASN A 500 -28.02 15.71 -16.89
CA ASN A 500 -26.78 16.21 -17.49
C ASN A 500 -25.70 16.40 -16.41
N LEU A 501 -24.56 15.72 -16.53
CA LEU A 501 -23.44 15.71 -15.58
C LEU A 501 -22.78 17.10 -15.32
N TYR A 502 -23.12 18.14 -16.12
CA TYR A 502 -22.55 19.49 -16.03
C TYR A 502 -23.53 20.56 -15.55
N ALA A 503 -24.64 20.19 -14.90
CA ALA A 503 -25.41 21.14 -14.15
C ALA A 503 -24.72 21.42 -12.80
N THR A 504 -23.69 22.27 -12.82
CA THR A 504 -23.19 22.92 -11.60
C THR A 504 -24.39 23.40 -10.79
N ARG A 505 -24.64 22.83 -9.64
CA ARG A 505 -25.49 23.42 -8.61
C ARG A 505 -24.90 24.79 -8.30
N ARG A 506 -25.39 25.84 -8.95
CA ARG A 506 -25.34 27.21 -8.43
C ARG A 506 -26.11 27.18 -7.12
N ILE A 507 -25.40 26.99 -6.03
CA ILE A 507 -25.93 27.28 -4.69
C ILE A 507 -26.27 28.78 -4.73
N ARG A 508 -27.57 29.10 -4.83
CA ARG A 508 -28.03 30.47 -4.58
C ARG A 508 -27.66 30.79 -3.13
N PRO A 509 -26.97 31.89 -2.86
CA PRO A 509 -26.77 32.31 -1.49
C PRO A 509 -28.14 32.64 -0.91
N ASN A 510 -28.55 31.92 0.14
CA ASN A 510 -29.67 32.32 0.95
C ASN A 510 -29.40 33.74 1.49
N ARG A 511 -30.17 34.69 1.02
CA ARG A 511 -30.36 35.97 1.71
C ARG A 511 -31.21 35.67 2.95
N CYS A 512 -30.61 35.78 4.12
CA CYS A 512 -31.16 36.46 5.30
C CYS A 512 -30.04 36.52 6.32
#